data_0a2f303e3c4a32a53d711d0e06da5245
#
_entry.id   0a2f303e3c4a32a53d711d0e06da5245
#
_cell.length_a   1.000
_cell.length_b   1.000
_cell.length_c   1.000
_cell.angle_alpha   90.00
_cell.angle_beta   90.00
_cell.angle_gamma   90.00
#
_symmetry.space_group_name_H-M   'P 1'
#
loop_
_entity.id
_entity.type
_entity.pdbx_description
1 polymer ?
#
loop_
_entity_poly.entity_id
_entity_poly.type
_entity_poly.pdbx_seq_one_letter_code
_entity_poly.pdbx_strand_id
1 'polypeptide(L)'
;MRPDVAAAFDRMAAAAARAGIALLVNSAFRSDAEQAALFAAHPDPRWVAPPGHSLHRCATELDLGPPAAYGWLAANAARYGFVQRYSWESWHYGFTAGPAPCSAAGDAVGAAGAAGAATGAAGDGALAASAGLPSFVPARFRAPLLRAAARWNVSAALLAAQLMAESNFNPFAVSPAGAQGVAQFIPSTAAAYGLRDPFDPVEAIDAQAHLMSDLIHRLGSPALALAAYNAGPAPVVACHCVPSIPETSAYVSRILALLGGAGALVAPSFEVRLVA
;
A
#
# COMPACT_ATOMS: atom_id res chain seq x y z
N MET A 1 5.58 6.40 11.58
CA MET A 1 6.61 5.57 12.25
C MET A 1 7.37 6.43 13.24
N ARG A 2 8.06 5.84 14.20
CA ARG A 2 8.92 6.53 15.16
C ARG A 2 10.15 7.17 14.45
N PRO A 3 10.72 8.30 14.92
CA PRO A 3 11.82 8.98 14.22
C PRO A 3 13.09 8.13 14.04
N ASP A 4 13.45 7.30 15.03
CA ASP A 4 14.59 6.38 14.94
C ASP A 4 14.36 5.28 13.90
N VAL A 5 13.12 4.79 13.77
CA VAL A 5 12.68 3.83 12.75
C VAL A 5 12.75 4.47 11.36
N ALA A 6 12.29 5.72 11.23
CA ALA A 6 12.35 6.45 9.97
C ALA A 6 13.80 6.64 9.51
N ALA A 7 14.67 7.12 10.40
CA ALA A 7 16.10 7.29 10.09
C ALA A 7 16.80 5.97 9.72
N ALA A 8 16.41 4.86 10.34
CA ALA A 8 16.93 3.53 10.01
C ALA A 8 16.40 3.06 8.65
N PHE A 9 15.12 3.30 8.37
CA PHE A 9 14.52 2.99 7.09
C PHE A 9 15.16 3.78 5.94
N ASP A 10 15.39 5.09 6.11
CA ASP A 10 16.04 5.93 5.10
C ASP A 10 17.43 5.40 4.71
N ARG A 11 18.23 4.98 5.71
CA ARG A 11 19.53 4.34 5.45
C ARG A 11 19.38 3.02 4.68
N MET A 12 18.39 2.21 5.03
CA MET A 12 18.08 0.95 4.37
C MET A 12 17.61 1.19 2.93
N ALA A 13 16.69 2.13 2.73
CA ALA A 13 16.16 2.49 1.42
C ALA A 13 17.27 3.05 0.50
N ALA A 14 18.16 3.89 1.02
CA ALA A 14 19.32 4.38 0.27
C ALA A 14 20.26 3.25 -0.14
N ALA A 15 20.46 2.24 0.69
CA ALA A 15 21.28 1.07 0.34
C ALA A 15 20.60 0.18 -0.70
N ALA A 16 19.29 -0.05 -0.60
CA ALA A 16 18.51 -0.77 -1.59
C ALA A 16 18.54 -0.06 -2.95
N ALA A 17 18.39 1.26 -2.96
CA ALA A 17 18.46 2.07 -4.18
C ALA A 17 19.80 1.91 -4.92
N ARG A 18 20.92 1.83 -4.18
CA ARG A 18 22.23 1.53 -4.77
C ARG A 18 22.34 0.14 -5.39
N ALA A 19 21.49 -0.78 -4.95
CA ALA A 19 21.33 -2.12 -5.55
C ALA A 19 20.25 -2.16 -6.64
N GLY A 20 19.72 -1.01 -7.08
CA GLY A 20 18.68 -0.92 -8.08
C GLY A 20 17.28 -1.27 -7.58
N ILE A 21 17.05 -1.25 -6.26
CA ILE A 21 15.79 -1.63 -5.63
C ILE A 21 15.18 -0.41 -4.93
N ALA A 22 13.98 0.00 -5.35
CA ALA A 22 13.20 1.02 -4.66
C ALA A 22 12.34 0.35 -3.58
N LEU A 23 12.62 0.64 -2.31
CA LEU A 23 11.79 0.19 -1.20
C LEU A 23 10.56 1.08 -1.04
N LEU A 24 9.42 0.46 -0.76
CA LEU A 24 8.15 1.11 -0.49
C LEU A 24 7.69 0.75 0.92
N VAL A 25 7.11 1.71 1.63
CA VAL A 25 6.38 1.47 2.87
C VAL A 25 4.90 1.36 2.52
N ASN A 26 4.35 0.16 2.60
CA ASN A 26 2.93 -0.11 2.32
C ASN A 26 2.06 0.15 3.56
N SER A 27 2.60 -0.13 4.76
CA SER A 27 1.96 0.16 6.05
C SER A 27 3.03 0.42 7.11
N ALA A 28 2.70 1.26 8.10
CA ALA A 28 3.60 1.58 9.22
C ALA A 28 2.81 1.68 10.54
N PHE A 29 2.51 2.91 11.01
CA PHE A 29 1.72 3.13 12.22
C PHE A 29 0.25 2.81 11.98
N ARG A 30 -0.39 2.15 12.96
CA ARG A 30 -1.83 1.93 13.04
C ARG A 30 -2.30 2.19 14.46
N SER A 31 -3.29 3.06 14.63
CA SER A 31 -3.88 3.35 15.95
C SER A 31 -4.68 2.15 16.50
N ASP A 32 -4.90 2.12 17.81
CA ASP A 32 -5.74 1.08 18.43
C ASP A 32 -7.19 1.15 17.93
N ALA A 33 -7.70 2.34 17.59
CA ALA A 33 -9.03 2.52 17.04
C ALA A 33 -9.14 1.92 15.61
N GLU A 34 -8.16 2.16 14.78
CA GLU A 34 -8.07 1.56 13.44
C GLU A 34 -7.92 0.04 13.53
N GLN A 35 -7.09 -0.45 14.46
CA GLN A 35 -6.94 -1.89 14.70
C GLN A 35 -8.25 -2.52 15.21
N ALA A 36 -8.98 -1.84 16.08
CA ALA A 36 -10.27 -2.32 16.58
C ALA A 36 -11.31 -2.40 15.46
N ALA A 37 -11.38 -1.38 14.60
CA ALA A 37 -12.27 -1.37 13.44
C ALA A 37 -11.91 -2.50 12.46
N LEU A 38 -10.61 -2.71 12.21
CA LEU A 38 -10.10 -3.77 11.35
C LEU A 38 -10.45 -5.15 11.92
N PHE A 39 -10.23 -5.38 13.22
CA PHE A 39 -10.56 -6.64 13.87
C PHE A 39 -12.07 -6.91 13.92
N ALA A 40 -12.88 -5.86 14.10
CA ALA A 40 -14.34 -5.99 14.05
C ALA A 40 -14.83 -6.41 12.66
N ALA A 41 -14.20 -5.90 11.62
CA ALA A 41 -14.50 -6.29 10.24
C ALA A 41 -14.00 -7.71 9.88
N HIS A 42 -12.89 -8.14 10.50
CA HIS A 42 -12.22 -9.41 10.21
C HIS A 42 -11.75 -10.08 11.53
N PRO A 43 -12.66 -10.69 12.33
CA PRO A 43 -12.35 -11.17 13.67
C PRO A 43 -11.62 -12.54 13.68
N ASP A 44 -10.62 -12.70 12.84
CA ASP A 44 -9.76 -13.87 12.80
C ASP A 44 -8.35 -13.49 13.27
N PRO A 45 -7.94 -13.89 14.49
CA PRO A 45 -6.64 -13.51 15.05
C PRO A 45 -5.44 -14.09 14.31
N ARG A 46 -5.65 -15.02 13.38
CA ARG A 46 -4.59 -15.55 12.50
C ARG A 46 -4.16 -14.54 11.44
N TRP A 47 -5.06 -13.62 11.08
CA TRP A 47 -4.85 -12.64 10.01
C TRP A 47 -4.83 -11.21 10.49
N VAL A 48 -5.61 -10.91 11.54
CA VAL A 48 -5.71 -9.59 12.14
C VAL A 48 -5.48 -9.70 13.63
N ALA A 49 -4.45 -9.07 14.13
CA ALA A 49 -4.20 -9.06 15.57
C ALA A 49 -5.39 -8.42 16.31
N PRO A 50 -5.85 -8.97 17.45
CA PRO A 50 -6.85 -8.32 18.28
C PRO A 50 -6.44 -6.91 18.68
N PRO A 51 -7.41 -6.02 19.02
CA PRO A 51 -7.11 -4.68 19.51
C PRO A 51 -6.11 -4.69 20.67
N GLY A 52 -5.12 -3.81 20.63
CA GLY A 52 -4.05 -3.73 21.62
C GLY A 52 -2.89 -4.73 21.41
N HIS A 53 -2.99 -5.68 20.47
CA HIS A 53 -1.97 -6.69 20.23
C HIS A 53 -1.13 -6.46 18.96
N SER A 54 -1.56 -5.57 18.06
CA SER A 54 -0.77 -5.23 16.87
C SER A 54 0.43 -4.37 17.25
N LEU A 55 1.64 -4.74 16.82
CA LEU A 55 2.85 -3.96 17.03
C LEU A 55 2.93 -2.73 16.12
N HIS A 56 2.11 -2.61 15.09
CA HIS A 56 1.97 -1.39 14.29
C HIS A 56 1.55 -0.18 15.13
N ARG A 57 0.82 -0.38 16.23
CA ARG A 57 0.49 0.66 17.21
C ARG A 57 1.72 1.30 17.87
N CYS A 58 2.84 0.60 17.90
CA CYS A 58 4.08 1.07 18.49
C CYS A 58 4.93 1.90 17.53
N ALA A 59 4.48 2.09 16.30
CA ALA A 59 5.19 2.79 15.22
C ALA A 59 6.59 2.21 14.88
N THR A 60 6.79 0.92 15.17
CA THR A 60 8.05 0.18 14.96
C THR A 60 7.96 -0.88 13.89
N GLU A 61 6.76 -1.19 13.40
CA GLU A 61 6.55 -2.19 12.36
C GLU A 61 6.32 -1.52 11.00
N LEU A 62 6.87 -2.14 9.97
CA LEU A 62 6.76 -1.69 8.58
C LEU A 62 6.36 -2.86 7.70
N ASP A 63 5.33 -2.67 6.89
CA ASP A 63 5.06 -3.53 5.76
C ASP A 63 5.75 -2.94 4.54
N LEU A 64 6.75 -3.66 4.01
CA LEU A 64 7.66 -3.19 2.98
C LEU A 64 7.40 -3.90 1.65
N GLY A 65 7.64 -3.18 0.57
CA GLY A 65 7.54 -3.68 -0.80
C GLY A 65 8.59 -3.03 -1.71
N PRO A 66 8.53 -3.34 -3.00
CA PRO A 66 7.68 -4.32 -3.69
C PRO A 66 8.14 -5.77 -3.42
N PRO A 67 7.39 -6.80 -3.83
CA PRO A 67 7.82 -8.21 -3.68
C PRO A 67 9.19 -8.51 -4.26
N ALA A 68 9.60 -7.85 -5.34
CA ALA A 68 10.95 -7.95 -5.90
C ALA A 68 12.06 -7.56 -4.90
N ALA A 69 11.73 -6.80 -3.86
CA ALA A 69 12.67 -6.40 -2.80
C ALA A 69 12.81 -7.45 -1.69
N TYR A 70 11.91 -8.43 -1.58
CA TYR A 70 11.88 -9.35 -0.41
C TYR A 70 13.16 -10.16 -0.25
N GLY A 71 13.76 -10.62 -1.36
CA GLY A 71 15.05 -11.31 -1.30
C GLY A 71 16.18 -10.42 -0.78
N TRP A 72 16.22 -9.16 -1.22
CA TRP A 72 17.18 -8.19 -0.73
C TRP A 72 16.93 -7.82 0.73
N LEU A 73 15.66 -7.61 1.12
CA LEU A 73 15.26 -7.32 2.50
C LEU A 73 15.66 -8.45 3.43
N ALA A 74 15.37 -9.70 3.09
CA ALA A 74 15.74 -10.87 3.87
C ALA A 74 17.26 -10.94 4.12
N ALA A 75 18.07 -10.56 3.12
CA ALA A 75 19.53 -10.60 3.22
C ALA A 75 20.14 -9.37 3.93
N ASN A 76 19.46 -8.23 3.97
CA ASN A 76 20.07 -6.95 4.32
C ASN A 76 19.40 -6.19 5.46
N ALA A 77 18.10 -6.38 5.71
CA ALA A 77 17.32 -5.56 6.64
C ALA A 77 17.88 -5.56 8.07
N ALA A 78 18.44 -6.68 8.52
CA ALA A 78 19.06 -6.83 9.85
C ALA A 78 20.22 -5.85 10.08
N ARG A 79 20.95 -5.46 9.04
CA ARG A 79 22.06 -4.49 9.11
C ARG A 79 21.58 -3.07 9.47
N TYR A 80 20.29 -2.81 9.28
CA TYR A 80 19.64 -1.52 9.55
C TYR A 80 18.71 -1.60 10.76
N GLY A 81 18.75 -2.72 11.50
CA GLY A 81 17.99 -2.92 12.72
C GLY A 81 16.57 -3.43 12.50
N PHE A 82 16.25 -3.94 11.30
CA PHE A 82 14.96 -4.54 10.99
C PHE A 82 15.05 -6.06 10.92
N VAL A 83 14.06 -6.74 11.50
CA VAL A 83 13.92 -8.20 11.42
C VAL A 83 12.56 -8.55 10.83
N GLN A 84 12.53 -9.56 9.98
CA GLN A 84 11.28 -10.15 9.52
C GLN A 84 10.60 -10.82 10.71
N ARG A 85 9.36 -10.42 11.03
CA ARG A 85 8.65 -10.92 12.21
C ARG A 85 8.12 -12.32 12.04
N TYR A 86 7.59 -12.63 10.84
CA TYR A 86 6.93 -13.90 10.57
C TYR A 86 7.50 -14.51 9.29
N SER A 87 7.79 -15.79 9.30
CA SER A 87 8.38 -16.49 8.15
C SER A 87 7.47 -16.52 6.91
N TRP A 88 6.16 -16.37 7.12
CA TRP A 88 5.15 -16.32 6.07
C TRP A 88 4.80 -14.90 5.60
N GLU A 89 5.34 -13.85 6.26
CA GLU A 89 5.13 -12.45 5.90
C GLU A 89 6.45 -11.84 5.43
N SER A 90 6.81 -12.07 4.17
CA SER A 90 8.07 -11.57 3.59
C SER A 90 8.16 -10.04 3.53
N TRP A 91 7.06 -9.34 3.77
CA TRP A 91 6.93 -7.87 3.79
C TRP A 91 7.02 -7.27 5.19
N HIS A 92 6.72 -8.03 6.26
CA HIS A 92 6.55 -7.50 7.61
C HIS A 92 7.86 -7.48 8.39
N TYR A 93 8.35 -6.27 8.66
CA TYR A 93 9.61 -6.01 9.34
C TYR A 93 9.42 -5.17 10.59
N GLY A 94 9.93 -5.65 11.72
CA GLY A 94 9.96 -4.92 12.97
C GLY A 94 11.33 -4.33 13.26
N PHE A 95 11.35 -3.09 13.74
CA PHE A 95 12.59 -2.43 14.17
C PHE A 95 12.98 -2.88 15.57
N THR A 96 14.22 -3.35 15.71
CA THR A 96 14.76 -3.94 16.96
C THR A 96 16.02 -3.24 17.49
N ALA A 97 16.58 -2.31 16.74
CA ALA A 97 17.82 -1.60 17.13
C ALA A 97 17.59 -0.35 17.98
N GLY A 98 16.34 -0.10 18.40
CA GLY A 98 15.95 1.03 19.28
C GLY A 98 15.25 0.56 20.54
N PRO A 99 14.59 1.48 21.27
CA PRO A 99 13.75 1.15 22.42
C PRO A 99 12.67 0.13 22.05
N ALA A 100 12.34 -0.76 22.99
CA ALA A 100 11.34 -1.80 22.79
C ALA A 100 10.00 -1.21 22.27
N PRO A 101 9.27 -1.94 21.42
CA PRO A 101 7.95 -1.51 20.95
C PRO A 101 7.02 -1.19 22.13
N CYS A 102 6.22 -0.14 22.02
CA CYS A 102 5.24 0.30 23.01
C CYS A 102 5.82 0.42 24.45
N SER A 103 7.07 0.80 24.59
CA SER A 103 7.72 1.08 25.89
C SER A 103 7.74 2.58 26.14
N ALA A 104 7.82 3.00 27.42
CA ALA A 104 7.92 4.40 27.79
C ALA A 104 9.13 5.10 27.12
N ALA A 105 10.25 4.38 26.92
CA ALA A 105 11.41 4.90 26.20
C ALA A 105 11.11 5.06 24.69
N GLY A 106 10.34 4.17 24.10
CA GLY A 106 9.91 4.27 22.71
C GLY A 106 8.92 5.42 22.51
N ASP A 107 8.00 5.60 23.44
CA ASP A 107 7.01 6.68 23.42
C ASP A 107 7.72 8.05 23.58
N ALA A 108 8.76 8.15 24.40
CA ALA A 108 9.56 9.36 24.56
C ALA A 108 10.29 9.73 23.26
N VAL A 109 10.83 8.75 22.51
CA VAL A 109 11.44 9.00 21.18
C VAL A 109 10.39 9.49 20.19
N GLY A 110 9.17 8.93 20.22
CA GLY A 110 8.04 9.36 19.40
C GLY A 110 7.62 10.80 19.70
N ALA A 111 7.49 11.14 20.99
CA ALA A 111 7.10 12.47 21.44
C ALA A 111 8.16 13.54 21.12
N ALA A 112 9.45 13.24 21.27
CA ALA A 112 10.53 14.15 20.91
C ALA A 112 10.56 14.47 19.41
N GLY A 113 10.24 13.48 18.57
CA GLY A 113 10.11 13.69 17.12
C GLY A 113 8.90 14.53 16.74
N ALA A 114 7.76 14.34 17.45
CA ALA A 114 6.56 15.15 17.24
C ALA A 114 6.76 16.61 17.68
N ALA A 115 7.49 16.87 18.76
CA ALA A 115 7.80 18.22 19.21
C ALA A 115 8.75 18.96 18.26
N GLY A 116 9.72 18.26 17.66
CA GLY A 116 10.59 18.81 16.62
C GLY A 116 9.86 19.12 15.31
N ALA A 117 8.83 18.34 14.98
CA ALA A 117 8.00 18.56 13.79
C ALA A 117 7.04 19.75 13.97
N ALA A 118 6.59 20.03 15.20
CA ALA A 118 5.63 21.09 15.46
C ALA A 118 6.20 22.51 15.27
N THR A 119 7.51 22.69 15.34
CA THR A 119 8.16 24.00 15.18
C THR A 119 8.52 24.35 13.73
N GLY A 120 8.39 23.40 12.77
CA GLY A 120 8.68 23.59 11.35
C GLY A 120 7.48 23.54 10.40
N ALA A 121 6.28 23.25 10.88
CA ALA A 121 5.17 22.74 10.04
C ALA A 121 4.10 23.79 9.72
N ALA A 122 4.43 25.03 9.44
CA ALA A 122 3.45 25.96 8.89
C ALA A 122 3.51 26.13 7.36
N GLY A 123 4.37 25.42 6.65
CA GLY A 123 4.56 25.61 5.20
C GLY A 123 4.72 24.37 4.34
N ASP A 124 5.17 23.23 4.87
CA ASP A 124 5.69 22.14 4.04
C ASP A 124 4.84 20.86 3.97
N GLY A 125 3.76 20.73 4.73
CA GLY A 125 2.94 19.51 4.74
C GLY A 125 2.30 19.15 3.38
N ALA A 126 1.97 20.15 2.56
CA ALA A 126 1.36 19.95 1.26
C ALA A 126 2.39 19.54 0.19
N LEU A 127 3.65 19.95 0.32
CA LEU A 127 4.72 19.63 -0.63
C LEU A 127 5.31 18.24 -0.36
N ALA A 128 5.47 17.82 0.89
CA ALA A 128 5.97 16.49 1.24
C ALA A 128 4.99 15.38 0.81
N ALA A 129 3.68 15.60 0.92
CA ALA A 129 2.66 14.66 0.46
C ALA A 129 2.62 14.55 -1.08
N SER A 130 2.99 15.61 -1.82
CA SER A 130 3.04 15.60 -3.28
C SER A 130 4.32 14.95 -3.84
N ALA A 131 5.39 14.88 -3.05
CA ALA A 131 6.69 14.34 -3.46
C ALA A 131 6.69 12.79 -3.62
N GLY A 132 5.68 12.10 -3.10
CA GLY A 132 5.59 10.63 -3.16
C GLY A 132 4.81 10.06 -4.35
N LEU A 133 4.14 10.89 -5.17
CA LEU A 133 3.38 10.39 -6.32
C LEU A 133 4.27 10.31 -7.57
N PRO A 134 4.18 9.20 -8.34
CA PRO A 134 4.89 9.05 -9.61
C PRO A 134 4.62 10.21 -10.57
N SER A 135 5.59 10.53 -11.43
CA SER A 135 5.50 11.64 -12.38
C SER A 135 4.40 11.45 -13.43
N PHE A 136 4.03 10.22 -13.74
CA PHE A 136 2.96 9.89 -14.67
C PHE A 136 1.55 10.23 -14.17
N VAL A 137 1.39 10.59 -12.87
CA VAL A 137 0.06 10.93 -12.31
C VAL A 137 -0.38 12.30 -12.79
N PRO A 138 -1.50 12.40 -13.55
CA PRO A 138 -2.00 13.69 -14.02
C PRO A 138 -2.41 14.58 -12.83
N ALA A 139 -2.16 15.88 -12.95
CA ALA A 139 -2.31 16.86 -11.85
C ALA A 139 -3.68 16.79 -11.15
N ARG A 140 -4.76 16.62 -11.91
CA ARG A 140 -6.14 16.53 -11.39
C ARG A 140 -6.40 15.35 -10.45
N PHE A 141 -5.62 14.27 -10.53
CA PHE A 141 -5.78 13.08 -9.69
C PHE A 141 -4.89 13.09 -8.45
N ARG A 142 -3.88 13.98 -8.38
CA ARG A 142 -2.91 13.99 -7.28
C ARG A 142 -3.56 14.22 -5.92
N ALA A 143 -4.39 15.25 -5.79
CA ALA A 143 -5.07 15.56 -4.53
C ALA A 143 -6.09 14.49 -4.12
N PRO A 144 -6.97 13.97 -4.99
CA PRO A 144 -7.83 12.82 -4.67
C PRO A 144 -7.04 11.61 -4.18
N LEU A 145 -5.97 11.22 -4.88
CA LEU A 145 -5.12 10.08 -4.49
C LEU A 145 -4.50 10.25 -3.11
N LEU A 146 -3.94 11.41 -2.82
CA LEU A 146 -3.32 11.68 -1.51
C LEU A 146 -4.34 11.64 -0.38
N ARG A 147 -5.55 12.19 -0.59
CA ARG A 147 -6.62 12.13 0.41
C ARG A 147 -7.11 10.70 0.67
N ALA A 148 -7.36 9.94 -0.39
CA ALA A 148 -7.81 8.56 -0.28
C ALA A 148 -6.74 7.67 0.36
N ALA A 149 -5.47 7.82 -0.05
CA ALA A 149 -4.33 7.13 0.52
C ALA A 149 -4.19 7.38 2.03
N ALA A 150 -4.32 8.64 2.46
CA ALA A 150 -4.28 9.01 3.87
C ALA A 150 -5.50 8.47 4.65
N ARG A 151 -6.69 8.54 4.06
CA ARG A 151 -7.93 8.08 4.70
C ARG A 151 -7.93 6.57 4.94
N TRP A 152 -7.48 5.80 3.95
CA TRP A 152 -7.58 4.34 3.95
C TRP A 152 -6.25 3.65 4.25
N ASN A 153 -5.22 4.43 4.59
CA ASN A 153 -3.88 3.94 4.91
C ASN A 153 -3.28 3.02 3.83
N VAL A 154 -3.40 3.44 2.58
CA VAL A 154 -2.85 2.73 1.42
C VAL A 154 -1.84 3.63 0.70
N SER A 155 -0.79 3.04 0.14
CA SER A 155 0.21 3.80 -0.62
C SER A 155 -0.42 4.56 -1.79
N ALA A 156 -0.26 5.88 -1.83
CA ALA A 156 -0.73 6.71 -2.94
C ALA A 156 -0.08 6.32 -4.28
N ALA A 157 1.19 5.89 -4.25
CA ALA A 157 1.88 5.39 -5.43
C ALA A 157 1.29 4.06 -5.93
N LEU A 158 0.90 3.16 -5.00
CA LEU A 158 0.22 1.91 -5.35
C LEU A 158 -1.12 2.17 -6.03
N LEU A 159 -1.95 3.03 -5.43
CA LEU A 159 -3.25 3.43 -6.02
C LEU A 159 -3.05 4.06 -7.40
N ALA A 160 -2.06 4.94 -7.55
CA ALA A 160 -1.76 5.58 -8.83
C ALA A 160 -1.31 4.58 -9.90
N ALA A 161 -0.43 3.65 -9.56
CA ALA A 161 0.04 2.61 -10.48
C ALA A 161 -1.11 1.68 -10.90
N GLN A 162 -2.02 1.41 -9.97
CA GLN A 162 -3.23 0.64 -10.26
C GLN A 162 -4.16 1.38 -11.22
N LEU A 163 -4.48 2.67 -10.98
CA LEU A 163 -5.31 3.47 -11.91
C LEU A 163 -4.70 3.58 -13.31
N MET A 164 -3.36 3.66 -13.40
CA MET A 164 -2.66 3.61 -14.68
C MET A 164 -2.88 2.27 -15.38
N ALA A 165 -2.87 1.17 -14.65
CA ALA A 165 -3.10 -0.16 -15.20
C ALA A 165 -4.57 -0.39 -15.60
N GLU A 166 -5.52 0.10 -14.78
CA GLU A 166 -6.96 -0.08 -14.98
C GLU A 166 -7.50 0.68 -16.18
N SER A 167 -7.15 1.95 -16.31
CA SER A 167 -7.80 2.84 -17.29
C SER A 167 -6.87 3.88 -17.93
N ASN A 168 -5.59 3.88 -17.58
CA ASN A 168 -4.68 4.99 -17.92
C ASN A 168 -5.25 6.36 -17.46
N PHE A 169 -5.84 6.41 -16.25
CA PHE A 169 -6.51 7.57 -15.69
C PHE A 169 -7.70 8.08 -16.52
N ASN A 170 -8.36 7.23 -17.32
CA ASN A 170 -9.56 7.60 -18.05
C ASN A 170 -10.81 7.43 -17.15
N PRO A 171 -11.47 8.52 -16.71
CA PRO A 171 -12.63 8.43 -15.83
C PRO A 171 -13.88 7.87 -16.54
N PHE A 172 -13.88 7.84 -17.87
CA PHE A 172 -15.02 7.35 -18.67
C PHE A 172 -14.75 5.98 -19.30
N ALA A 173 -13.72 5.27 -18.82
CA ALA A 173 -13.44 3.92 -19.32
C ALA A 173 -14.57 2.96 -18.97
N VAL A 174 -14.96 2.12 -19.95
CA VAL A 174 -15.87 0.99 -19.77
C VAL A 174 -15.25 -0.22 -20.43
N SER A 175 -15.09 -1.30 -19.68
CA SER A 175 -14.54 -2.55 -20.21
C SER A 175 -15.65 -3.40 -20.89
N PRO A 176 -15.28 -4.36 -21.73
CA PRO A 176 -16.24 -5.32 -22.28
C PRO A 176 -16.99 -6.13 -21.20
N ALA A 177 -16.39 -6.32 -20.04
CA ALA A 177 -17.00 -6.98 -18.89
C ALA A 177 -17.90 -6.05 -18.04
N GLY A 178 -18.07 -4.78 -18.43
CA GLY A 178 -18.92 -3.80 -17.75
C GLY A 178 -18.25 -3.13 -16.56
N ALA A 179 -16.93 -3.25 -16.37
CA ALA A 179 -16.19 -2.47 -15.38
C ALA A 179 -16.13 -0.99 -15.81
N GLN A 180 -16.27 -0.06 -14.85
CA GLN A 180 -16.55 1.35 -15.11
C GLN A 180 -15.59 2.29 -14.40
N GLY A 181 -15.32 3.42 -15.04
CA GLY A 181 -14.60 4.55 -14.48
C GLY A 181 -13.10 4.37 -14.37
N VAL A 182 -12.45 5.30 -13.67
CA VAL A 182 -10.99 5.35 -13.56
C VAL A 182 -10.40 4.13 -12.87
N ALA A 183 -11.14 3.53 -11.93
CA ALA A 183 -10.73 2.38 -11.13
C ALA A 183 -11.36 1.04 -11.57
N GLN A 184 -12.12 1.05 -12.66
CA GLN A 184 -12.73 -0.14 -13.29
C GLN A 184 -13.55 -0.99 -12.31
N PHE A 185 -14.45 -0.36 -11.56
CA PHE A 185 -15.37 -1.08 -10.69
C PHE A 185 -16.46 -1.78 -11.51
N ILE A 186 -16.67 -3.07 -11.24
CA ILE A 186 -17.90 -3.74 -11.68
C ILE A 186 -19.07 -3.31 -10.78
N PRO A 187 -20.32 -3.27 -11.30
CA PRO A 187 -21.47 -2.71 -10.56
C PRO A 187 -21.71 -3.33 -9.18
N SER A 188 -21.51 -4.64 -9.03
CA SER A 188 -21.69 -5.32 -7.73
C SER A 188 -20.66 -4.88 -6.70
N THR A 189 -19.40 -4.70 -7.10
CA THR A 189 -18.34 -4.23 -6.21
C THR A 189 -18.53 -2.74 -5.92
N ALA A 190 -18.92 -1.93 -6.89
CA ALA A 190 -19.26 -0.51 -6.68
C ALA A 190 -20.34 -0.37 -5.60
N ALA A 191 -21.42 -1.14 -5.70
CA ALA A 191 -22.50 -1.14 -4.70
C ALA A 191 -22.00 -1.57 -3.30
N ALA A 192 -21.16 -2.60 -3.22
CA ALA A 192 -20.62 -3.11 -1.96
C ALA A 192 -19.75 -2.09 -1.23
N TYR A 193 -19.04 -1.22 -1.98
CA TYR A 193 -18.17 -0.17 -1.44
C TYR A 193 -18.82 1.22 -1.42
N GLY A 194 -20.14 1.29 -1.66
CA GLY A 194 -20.89 2.54 -1.59
C GLY A 194 -20.54 3.55 -2.69
N LEU A 195 -19.90 3.09 -3.77
CA LEU A 195 -19.58 3.91 -4.93
C LEU A 195 -20.86 4.15 -5.75
N ARG A 196 -21.34 5.39 -5.74
CA ARG A 196 -22.61 5.79 -6.39
C ARG A 196 -22.41 6.15 -7.84
N ASP A 197 -21.31 6.84 -8.15
CA ASP A 197 -20.94 7.22 -9.51
C ASP A 197 -19.52 6.74 -9.83
N PRO A 198 -19.33 5.62 -10.52
CA PRO A 198 -18.01 5.11 -10.91
C PRO A 198 -17.28 6.02 -11.91
N PHE A 199 -17.99 6.99 -12.53
CA PHE A 199 -17.40 7.96 -13.45
C PHE A 199 -16.95 9.24 -12.74
N ASP A 200 -17.33 9.46 -11.45
CA ASP A 200 -16.72 10.46 -10.61
C ASP A 200 -15.35 9.96 -10.12
N PRO A 201 -14.25 10.57 -10.56
CA PRO A 201 -12.93 10.07 -10.22
C PRO A 201 -12.59 10.23 -8.74
N VAL A 202 -13.22 11.16 -8.02
CA VAL A 202 -12.96 11.34 -6.57
C VAL A 202 -13.62 10.23 -5.78
N GLU A 203 -14.89 9.91 -6.08
CA GLU A 203 -15.61 8.79 -5.45
C GLU A 203 -14.93 7.45 -5.80
N ALA A 204 -14.58 7.25 -7.08
CA ALA A 204 -13.96 6.02 -7.54
C ALA A 204 -12.57 5.75 -6.91
N ILE A 205 -11.75 6.79 -6.74
CA ILE A 205 -10.44 6.69 -6.08
C ILE A 205 -10.59 6.40 -4.58
N ASP A 206 -11.57 7.02 -3.91
CA ASP A 206 -11.84 6.75 -2.49
C ASP A 206 -12.31 5.30 -2.29
N ALA A 207 -13.23 4.82 -3.13
CA ALA A 207 -13.71 3.43 -3.11
C ALA A 207 -12.59 2.43 -3.45
N GLN A 208 -11.72 2.75 -4.42
CA GLN A 208 -10.54 1.93 -4.75
C GLN A 208 -9.61 1.80 -3.54
N ALA A 209 -9.31 2.91 -2.87
CA ALA A 209 -8.44 2.91 -1.71
C ALA A 209 -9.06 2.10 -0.55
N HIS A 210 -10.38 2.19 -0.36
CA HIS A 210 -11.11 1.39 0.62
C HIS A 210 -11.01 -0.10 0.31
N LEU A 211 -11.35 -0.52 -0.91
CA LEU A 211 -11.26 -1.91 -1.35
C LEU A 211 -9.83 -2.44 -1.24
N MET A 212 -8.82 -1.66 -1.66
CA MET A 212 -7.42 -2.06 -1.55
C MET A 212 -6.96 -2.17 -0.11
N SER A 213 -7.41 -1.28 0.78
CA SER A 213 -7.17 -1.40 2.23
C SER A 213 -7.69 -2.73 2.75
N ASP A 214 -8.95 -3.06 2.48
CA ASP A 214 -9.57 -4.31 2.91
C ASP A 214 -8.83 -5.54 2.37
N LEU A 215 -8.49 -5.52 1.08
CA LEU A 215 -7.78 -6.63 0.44
C LEU A 215 -6.36 -6.80 1.00
N ILE A 216 -5.63 -5.71 1.21
CA ILE A 216 -4.29 -5.74 1.82
C ILE A 216 -4.38 -6.30 3.24
N HIS A 217 -5.31 -5.82 4.03
CA HIS A 217 -5.50 -6.30 5.40
C HIS A 217 -5.91 -7.78 5.44
N ARG A 218 -6.81 -8.18 4.55
CA ARG A 218 -7.30 -9.56 4.47
C ARG A 218 -6.26 -10.55 3.96
N LEU A 219 -5.45 -10.15 2.99
CA LEU A 219 -4.53 -11.05 2.28
C LEU A 219 -3.06 -10.84 2.68
N GLY A 220 -2.79 -9.80 3.48
CA GLY A 220 -1.48 -9.52 4.06
C GLY A 220 -0.43 -9.00 3.07
N SER A 221 -0.76 -8.83 1.77
CA SER A 221 0.20 -8.43 0.75
C SER A 221 -0.43 -7.57 -0.34
N PRO A 222 0.20 -6.45 -0.72
CA PRO A 222 -0.23 -5.66 -1.87
C PRO A 222 -0.32 -6.46 -3.17
N ALA A 223 0.59 -7.41 -3.40
CA ALA A 223 0.55 -8.25 -4.59
C ALA A 223 -0.67 -9.17 -4.61
N LEU A 224 -1.02 -9.77 -3.47
CA LEU A 224 -2.22 -10.60 -3.32
C LEU A 224 -3.48 -9.75 -3.40
N ALA A 225 -3.46 -8.54 -2.84
CA ALA A 225 -4.57 -7.60 -2.94
C ALA A 225 -4.83 -7.18 -4.40
N LEU A 226 -3.79 -6.87 -5.16
CA LEU A 226 -3.91 -6.58 -6.59
C LEU A 226 -4.46 -7.79 -7.36
N ALA A 227 -3.99 -8.99 -7.06
CA ALA A 227 -4.50 -10.22 -7.68
C ALA A 227 -5.99 -10.43 -7.35
N ALA A 228 -6.38 -10.17 -6.10
CA ALA A 228 -7.78 -10.29 -5.67
C ALA A 228 -8.67 -9.17 -6.22
N TYR A 229 -8.13 -7.98 -6.43
CA TYR A 229 -8.85 -6.89 -7.11
C TYR A 229 -9.19 -7.29 -8.55
N ASN A 230 -8.24 -7.88 -9.26
CA ASN A 230 -8.41 -8.27 -10.67
C ASN A 230 -9.21 -9.58 -10.83
N ALA A 231 -8.84 -10.66 -10.13
CA ALA A 231 -9.44 -12.00 -10.31
C ALA A 231 -10.56 -12.33 -9.31
N GLY A 232 -10.87 -11.41 -8.41
CA GLY A 232 -11.68 -11.71 -7.24
C GLY A 232 -10.87 -12.41 -6.13
N PRO A 233 -11.34 -12.37 -4.87
CA PRO A 233 -10.60 -12.91 -3.74
C PRO A 233 -10.53 -14.44 -3.69
N ALA A 234 -11.51 -15.15 -4.26
CA ALA A 234 -11.64 -16.60 -4.12
C ALA A 234 -10.42 -17.38 -4.65
N PRO A 235 -9.89 -17.16 -5.87
CA PRO A 235 -8.71 -17.86 -6.37
C PRO A 235 -7.46 -17.58 -5.53
N VAL A 236 -7.30 -16.33 -5.06
CA VAL A 236 -6.14 -15.92 -4.26
C VAL A 236 -6.16 -16.59 -2.89
N VAL A 237 -7.33 -16.62 -2.25
CA VAL A 237 -7.51 -17.31 -0.95
C VAL A 237 -7.28 -18.81 -1.10
N ALA A 238 -7.73 -19.42 -2.18
CA ALA A 238 -7.58 -20.86 -2.40
C ALA A 238 -6.13 -21.30 -2.53
N CYS A 239 -5.27 -20.50 -3.19
CA CYS A 239 -3.86 -20.86 -3.38
C CYS A 239 -2.90 -20.17 -2.40
N HIS A 240 -3.37 -19.16 -1.64
CA HIS A 240 -2.52 -18.25 -0.88
C HIS A 240 -1.37 -17.65 -1.70
N CYS A 241 -1.65 -17.36 -2.98
CA CYS A 241 -0.68 -16.92 -3.97
C CYS A 241 -1.33 -15.95 -4.97
N VAL A 242 -0.51 -15.33 -5.86
CA VAL A 242 -1.01 -14.77 -7.12
C VAL A 242 -1.39 -15.97 -8.00
N PRO A 243 -2.68 -16.17 -8.33
CA PRO A 243 -3.09 -17.35 -9.06
C PRO A 243 -2.45 -17.39 -10.46
N SER A 244 -2.24 -18.61 -10.98
CA SER A 244 -1.67 -18.82 -12.32
C SER A 244 -2.67 -18.51 -13.44
N ILE A 245 -3.36 -17.38 -13.32
CA ILE A 245 -4.21 -16.78 -14.35
C ILE A 245 -3.32 -15.79 -15.11
N PRO A 246 -3.07 -16.01 -16.42
CA PRO A 246 -2.12 -15.19 -17.18
C PRO A 246 -2.40 -13.69 -17.10
N GLU A 247 -3.66 -13.30 -17.19
CA GLU A 247 -4.09 -11.91 -17.07
C GLU A 247 -3.77 -11.32 -15.70
N THR A 248 -4.13 -12.02 -14.62
CA THR A 248 -3.90 -11.57 -13.25
C THR A 248 -2.40 -11.46 -12.94
N SER A 249 -1.61 -12.43 -13.37
CA SER A 249 -0.15 -12.41 -13.21
C SER A 249 0.47 -11.24 -13.96
N ALA A 250 0.02 -10.97 -15.19
CA ALA A 250 0.48 -9.83 -15.98
C ALA A 250 0.06 -8.48 -15.35
N TYR A 251 -1.18 -8.39 -14.85
CA TYR A 251 -1.70 -7.22 -14.15
C TYR A 251 -0.85 -6.87 -12.92
N VAL A 252 -0.63 -7.84 -12.04
CA VAL A 252 0.19 -7.66 -10.82
C VAL A 252 1.62 -7.25 -11.20
N SER A 253 2.25 -7.96 -12.15
CA SER A 253 3.60 -7.66 -12.60
C SER A 253 3.73 -6.25 -13.20
N ARG A 254 2.75 -5.82 -14.00
CA ARG A 254 2.70 -4.48 -14.59
C ARG A 254 2.64 -3.39 -13.53
N ILE A 255 1.77 -3.53 -12.53
CA ILE A 255 1.63 -2.53 -11.46
C ILE A 255 2.91 -2.46 -10.62
N LEU A 256 3.49 -3.61 -10.28
CA LEU A 256 4.74 -3.65 -9.52
C LEU A 256 5.92 -3.06 -10.31
N ALA A 257 5.96 -3.25 -11.63
CA ALA A 257 6.95 -2.61 -12.49
C ALA A 257 6.80 -1.08 -12.53
N LEU A 258 5.57 -0.56 -12.55
CA LEU A 258 5.31 0.88 -12.47
C LEU A 258 5.78 1.48 -11.13
N LEU A 259 5.74 0.70 -10.05
CA LEU A 259 6.24 1.11 -8.74
C LEU A 259 7.77 1.04 -8.63
N GLY A 260 8.41 0.06 -9.28
CA GLY A 260 9.87 -0.12 -9.30
C GLY A 260 10.59 0.76 -10.32
N GLY A 261 9.87 1.26 -11.31
CA GLY A 261 10.39 2.01 -12.44
C GLY A 261 9.91 3.46 -12.49
N ALA A 262 10.18 4.27 -11.48
CA ALA A 262 9.83 5.70 -11.48
C ALA A 262 10.57 6.53 -12.57
N GLY A 263 10.85 5.96 -13.73
CA GLY A 263 11.62 6.63 -14.77
C GLY A 263 11.44 6.20 -16.22
N ALA A 264 10.74 5.13 -16.52
CA ALA A 264 10.61 4.67 -17.90
C ALA A 264 9.14 4.63 -18.37
N LEU A 265 8.77 5.56 -19.23
CA LEU A 265 7.55 5.52 -20.03
C LEU A 265 7.66 4.38 -21.05
N VAL A 266 7.11 3.23 -20.75
CA VAL A 266 6.81 2.23 -21.77
C VAL A 266 5.34 2.42 -22.15
N ALA A 267 5.10 2.91 -23.35
CA ALA A 267 3.76 3.03 -23.92
C ALA A 267 3.09 1.64 -23.98
N PRO A 268 1.90 1.45 -23.43
CA PRO A 268 1.23 0.16 -23.50
C PRO A 268 0.50 0.03 -24.84
N SER A 269 0.91 -0.94 -25.62
CA SER A 269 0.12 -1.48 -26.72
C SER A 269 -0.44 -2.84 -26.32
N PHE A 270 -1.43 -2.85 -25.42
CA PHE A 270 -2.24 -4.05 -25.17
C PHE A 270 -3.62 -3.67 -24.66
N GLU A 271 -4.64 -4.19 -25.33
CA GLU A 271 -6.02 -4.17 -24.82
C GLU A 271 -6.11 -5.03 -23.56
N VAL A 272 -6.56 -4.43 -22.47
CA VAL A 272 -6.92 -5.19 -21.27
C VAL A 272 -8.31 -5.77 -21.50
N ARG A 273 -8.39 -7.08 -21.77
CA ARG A 273 -9.64 -7.83 -21.72
C ARG A 273 -9.79 -8.34 -20.30
N LEU A 274 -10.77 -7.80 -19.59
CA LEU A 274 -11.22 -8.38 -18.33
C LEU A 274 -12.14 -9.56 -18.64
N VAL A 275 -11.84 -10.70 -18.06
CA VAL A 275 -12.70 -11.90 -18.16
C VAL A 275 -13.67 -11.87 -16.98
N ALA A 276 -14.95 -12.15 -17.25
CA ALA A 276 -16.05 -12.12 -16.29
C ALA A 276 -15.93 -13.24 -15.24
#